data_ebb1d85f3a1e3d4935b7da45a7d1705f
#
_entry.id   ebb1d85f3a1e3d4935b7da45a7d1705f
#
_cell.length_a   1.000
_cell.length_b   1.000
_cell.length_c   1.000
_cell.angle_alpha   90.00
_cell.angle_beta   90.00
_cell.angle_gamma   90.00
#
_symmetry.space_group_name_H-M   'P 1'
#
loop_
_entity.id
_entity.type
_entity.pdbx_description
1 polymer ?
#
loop_
_entity_poly.entity_id
_entity_poly.type
_entity_poly.pdbx_seq_one_letter_code
_entity_poly.pdbx_strand_id
1 'polypeptide(L)'
;LRFRIVTRTPEHILPVLHYLTEQLFPFNYVVPKQSTNTIFHFQSFCASHPHLQKMLSEFQGEIDDSPAPSDNRFSAPTYRVIQFVTDVPVRVPPHLMELAPPGCENLGPIVYMLCEFQVLDAESEAANETGEASHDAYKRRQREAVFRRLRLGARSSKPR
;
A
#
# COMPACT_ATOMS: atom_id res chain seq x y z
N LEU A 1 7.06 -5.18 7.44
CA LEU A 1 6.01 -4.80 8.39
C LEU A 1 4.80 -4.25 7.65
N ARG A 2 3.60 -4.38 8.26
CA ARG A 2 2.37 -3.80 7.72
C ARG A 2 1.65 -3.01 8.81
N PHE A 3 1.24 -1.80 8.47
CA PHE A 3 0.49 -0.90 9.33
C PHE A 3 -0.84 -0.55 8.64
N ARG A 4 -1.94 -0.64 9.39
CA ARG A 4 -3.24 -0.16 8.93
C ARG A 4 -3.68 0.99 9.81
N ILE A 5 -4.02 2.11 9.19
CA ILE A 5 -4.49 3.32 9.85
C ILE A 5 -5.90 3.58 9.35
N VAL A 6 -6.85 3.59 10.29
CA VAL A 6 -8.26 3.83 9.99
C VAL A 6 -8.65 5.19 10.52
N THR A 7 -9.03 6.07 9.60
CA THR A 7 -9.52 7.41 9.95
C THR A 7 -11.04 7.36 10.19
N ARG A 8 -11.56 8.37 10.87
CA ARG A 8 -13.02 8.46 11.11
C ARG A 8 -13.79 8.73 9.82
N THR A 9 -13.25 9.62 8.99
CA THR A 9 -13.87 10.03 7.72
C THR A 9 -12.80 10.14 6.63
N PRO A 10 -13.19 10.14 5.35
CA PRO A 10 -12.25 10.26 4.22
C PRO A 10 -11.40 11.53 4.26
N GLU A 11 -11.96 12.66 4.74
CA GLU A 11 -11.28 13.96 4.80
C GLU A 11 -10.04 13.92 5.71
N HIS A 12 -9.98 12.99 6.67
CA HIS A 12 -8.83 12.84 7.56
C HIS A 12 -7.68 12.03 6.92
N ILE A 13 -7.88 11.39 5.79
CA ILE A 13 -6.86 10.55 5.15
C ILE A 13 -5.67 11.40 4.69
N LEU A 14 -5.92 12.50 3.97
CA LEU A 14 -4.84 13.36 3.48
C LEU A 14 -4.03 14.00 4.61
N PRO A 15 -4.64 14.56 5.68
CA PRO A 15 -3.90 15.00 6.86
C PRO A 15 -3.02 13.90 7.49
N VAL A 16 -3.50 12.67 7.54
CA VAL A 16 -2.71 11.54 8.05
C VAL A 16 -1.52 11.24 7.13
N LEU A 17 -1.72 11.20 5.82
CA LEU A 17 -0.63 11.00 4.86
C LEU A 17 0.42 12.11 4.98
N HIS A 18 0.00 13.36 5.08
CA HIS A 18 0.90 14.49 5.29
C HIS A 18 1.69 14.33 6.60
N TYR A 19 1.01 14.00 7.70
CA TYR A 19 1.69 13.74 8.99
C TYR A 19 2.73 12.62 8.89
N LEU A 20 2.42 11.51 8.23
CA LEU A 20 3.36 10.40 8.05
C LEU A 20 4.62 10.84 7.31
N THR A 21 4.46 11.62 6.23
CA THR A 21 5.60 12.08 5.40
C THR A 21 6.42 13.18 6.05
N GLU A 22 5.84 13.94 6.98
CA GLU A 22 6.55 15.00 7.72
C GLU A 22 7.23 14.47 8.99
N GLN A 23 6.60 13.50 9.67
CA GLN A 23 7.02 13.12 11.02
C GLN A 23 7.64 11.73 11.12
N LEU A 24 7.32 10.82 10.21
CA LEU A 24 7.76 9.43 10.32
C LEU A 24 8.82 9.06 9.28
N PHE A 25 8.62 9.42 8.04
CA PHE A 25 9.56 9.15 6.94
C PHE A 25 9.42 10.21 5.84
N PRO A 26 10.51 10.68 5.24
CA PRO A 26 10.45 11.57 4.09
C PRO A 26 9.77 10.89 2.88
N PHE A 27 9.02 11.66 2.10
CA PHE A 27 8.30 11.14 0.93
C PHE A 27 9.19 10.39 -0.07
N ASN A 28 10.45 10.79 -0.22
CA ASN A 28 11.41 10.13 -1.11
C ASN A 28 11.83 8.72 -0.65
N TYR A 29 11.40 8.28 0.53
CA TYR A 29 11.58 6.90 0.99
C TYR A 29 10.43 5.98 0.55
N VAL A 30 9.37 6.53 -0.04
CA VAL A 30 8.31 5.73 -0.65
C VAL A 30 8.86 5.01 -1.87
N VAL A 31 8.70 3.70 -1.89
CA VAL A 31 9.22 2.84 -2.98
C VAL A 31 8.43 3.11 -4.26
N PRO A 32 9.09 3.53 -5.36
CA PRO A 32 8.41 3.84 -6.61
C PRO A 32 7.59 2.65 -7.12
N LYS A 33 6.42 2.94 -7.69
CA LYS A 33 5.50 1.96 -8.28
C LYS A 33 4.91 0.93 -7.30
N GLN A 34 5.09 1.12 -5.99
CA GLN A 34 4.47 0.29 -4.95
C GLN A 34 3.40 1.06 -4.17
N SER A 35 2.70 1.94 -4.86
CA SER A 35 1.58 2.70 -4.30
C SER A 35 0.31 2.43 -5.07
N THR A 36 -0.80 2.35 -4.35
CA THR A 36 -2.14 2.17 -4.92
C THR A 36 -3.10 3.12 -4.20
N ASN A 37 -3.91 3.84 -4.99
CA ASN A 37 -4.97 4.69 -4.46
C ASN A 37 -6.29 4.26 -5.14
N THR A 38 -7.23 3.76 -4.35
CA THR A 38 -8.58 3.39 -4.81
C THR A 38 -9.67 4.16 -4.09
N ILE A 39 -9.31 5.17 -3.27
CA ILE A 39 -10.26 5.99 -2.51
C ILE A 39 -10.57 7.28 -3.23
N PHE A 40 -9.53 8.02 -3.65
CA PHE A 40 -9.67 9.35 -4.24
C PHE A 40 -9.37 9.32 -5.72
N HIS A 41 -10.23 9.98 -6.50
CA HIS A 41 -9.88 10.52 -7.81
C HIS A 41 -9.27 11.91 -7.57
N PHE A 42 -7.97 12.01 -7.69
CA PHE A 42 -7.22 13.20 -7.25
C PHE A 42 -7.67 14.47 -7.99
N GLN A 43 -7.87 14.39 -9.31
CA GLN A 43 -8.37 15.54 -10.08
C GLN A 43 -9.76 16.00 -9.62
N SER A 44 -10.69 15.06 -9.41
CA SER A 44 -12.03 15.37 -8.93
C SER A 44 -12.00 15.95 -7.52
N PHE A 45 -11.12 15.42 -6.67
CA PHE A 45 -10.91 15.94 -5.33
C PHE A 45 -10.39 17.39 -5.37
N CYS A 46 -9.34 17.68 -6.16
CA CYS A 46 -8.81 19.02 -6.31
C CYS A 46 -9.83 19.98 -6.93
N ALA A 47 -10.63 19.52 -7.90
CA ALA A 47 -11.68 20.35 -8.51
C ALA A 47 -12.76 20.79 -7.53
N SER A 48 -13.05 19.97 -6.51
CA SER A 48 -14.01 20.31 -5.44
C SER A 48 -13.46 21.25 -4.34
N HIS A 49 -12.14 21.53 -4.36
CA HIS A 49 -11.46 22.34 -3.35
C HIS A 49 -10.77 23.53 -3.99
N PRO A 50 -11.35 24.77 -3.92
CA PRO A 50 -10.84 25.95 -4.64
C PRO A 50 -9.37 26.29 -4.36
N HIS A 51 -8.89 26.06 -3.13
CA HIS A 51 -7.50 26.30 -2.76
C HIS A 51 -6.51 25.31 -3.41
N LEU A 52 -6.96 24.12 -3.79
CA LEU A 52 -6.15 23.12 -4.49
C LEU A 52 -6.18 23.29 -6.01
N GLN A 53 -7.20 23.96 -6.56
CA GLN A 53 -7.29 24.21 -7.99
C GLN A 53 -6.11 25.02 -8.52
N LYS A 54 -5.66 26.02 -7.74
CA LYS A 54 -4.48 26.82 -8.09
C LYS A 54 -3.23 25.95 -8.16
N MET A 55 -3.01 25.10 -7.16
CA MET A 55 -1.90 24.15 -7.13
C MET A 55 -1.95 23.19 -8.33
N LEU A 56 -3.14 22.70 -8.66
CA LEU A 56 -3.33 21.81 -9.81
C LEU A 56 -3.00 22.50 -11.14
N SER A 57 -3.37 23.78 -11.30
CA SER A 57 -3.06 24.57 -12.50
C SER A 57 -1.57 24.89 -12.67
N GLU A 58 -0.83 24.97 -11.57
CA GLU A 58 0.62 25.19 -11.54
C GLU A 58 1.42 23.90 -11.72
N PHE A 59 0.79 22.75 -11.56
CA PHE A 59 1.42 21.45 -11.72
C PHE A 59 1.64 21.12 -13.21
N GLN A 60 2.89 21.02 -13.64
CA GLN A 60 3.26 20.76 -15.03
C GLN A 60 3.38 19.27 -15.38
N GLY A 61 3.08 18.38 -14.45
CA GLY A 61 3.15 16.92 -14.64
C GLY A 61 1.82 16.31 -15.08
N GLU A 62 1.90 15.16 -15.72
CA GLU A 62 0.74 14.32 -15.97
C GLU A 62 0.25 13.73 -14.65
N ILE A 63 -1.03 13.95 -14.32
CA ILE A 63 -1.69 13.29 -13.19
C ILE A 63 -2.44 12.10 -13.77
N ASP A 64 -1.89 10.93 -13.59
CA ASP A 64 -2.58 9.68 -13.91
C ASP A 64 -3.55 9.35 -12.78
N ASP A 65 -4.81 9.74 -12.98
CA ASP A 65 -5.92 9.48 -12.06
C ASP A 65 -6.63 8.15 -12.38
N SER A 66 -6.11 7.40 -13.34
CA SER A 66 -6.62 6.06 -13.63
C SER A 66 -6.45 5.21 -12.37
N PRO A 67 -7.48 4.45 -11.96
CA PRO A 67 -7.31 3.48 -10.90
C PRO A 67 -6.19 2.53 -11.33
N ALA A 68 -5.04 2.63 -10.66
CA ALA A 68 -3.92 1.73 -10.92
C ALA A 68 -4.47 0.30 -10.83
N PRO A 69 -4.33 -0.51 -11.89
CA PRO A 69 -4.77 -1.89 -11.80
C PRO A 69 -4.07 -2.48 -10.58
N SER A 70 -4.84 -2.99 -9.64
CA SER A 70 -4.28 -3.68 -8.49
C SER A 70 -3.31 -4.74 -9.03
N ASP A 71 -2.02 -4.62 -8.74
CA ASP A 71 -1.02 -5.64 -9.09
C ASP A 71 -1.43 -7.02 -8.54
N ASN A 72 -2.33 -7.00 -7.57
CA ASN A 72 -2.90 -8.19 -6.99
C ASN A 72 -4.24 -8.53 -7.67
N ARG A 73 -4.17 -9.39 -8.70
CA ARG A 73 -5.33 -9.89 -9.46
C ARG A 73 -6.42 -10.56 -8.61
N PHE A 74 -6.18 -10.77 -7.32
CA PHE A 74 -7.13 -11.35 -6.38
C PHE A 74 -7.87 -10.30 -5.56
N SER A 75 -7.42 -9.03 -5.60
CA SER A 75 -8.15 -7.93 -4.98
C SER A 75 -9.48 -7.71 -5.69
N ALA A 76 -10.52 -7.38 -4.92
CA ALA A 76 -11.80 -7.00 -5.50
C ALA A 76 -11.70 -5.58 -6.10
N PRO A 77 -12.42 -5.30 -7.21
CA PRO A 77 -12.51 -3.93 -7.75
C PRO A 77 -13.09 -2.93 -6.75
N THR A 78 -13.88 -3.43 -5.80
CA THR A 78 -14.52 -2.64 -4.73
C THR A 78 -13.61 -2.40 -3.53
N TYR A 79 -12.38 -2.94 -3.50
CA TYR A 79 -11.45 -2.75 -2.39
C TYR A 79 -10.94 -1.31 -2.33
N ARG A 80 -11.20 -0.62 -1.21
CA ARG A 80 -10.91 0.81 -1.00
C ARG A 80 -9.76 1.00 -0.03
N VAL A 81 -8.64 1.53 -0.52
CA VAL A 81 -7.44 1.77 0.28
C VAL A 81 -6.50 2.77 -0.41
N ILE A 82 -5.76 3.52 0.37
CA ILE A 82 -4.48 4.07 -0.07
C ILE A 82 -3.41 3.21 0.56
N GLN A 83 -2.63 2.55 -0.29
CA GLN A 83 -1.57 1.65 0.12
C GLN A 83 -0.25 2.08 -0.51
N PHE A 84 0.82 2.04 0.26
CA PHE A 84 2.16 2.30 -0.24
C PHE A 84 3.20 1.56 0.61
N VAL A 85 4.36 1.33 0.01
CA VAL A 85 5.51 0.72 0.69
C VAL A 85 6.60 1.79 0.84
N THR A 86 7.24 1.83 1.98
CA THR A 86 8.33 2.76 2.26
C THR A 86 9.49 2.07 2.97
N ASP A 87 10.69 2.54 2.71
CA ASP A 87 11.89 2.19 3.45
C ASP A 87 11.99 3.08 4.70
N VAL A 88 11.63 2.52 5.86
CA VAL A 88 11.70 3.26 7.13
C VAL A 88 13.07 3.06 7.75
N PRO A 89 13.84 4.15 7.98
CA PRO A 89 15.11 4.07 8.70
C PRO A 89 14.84 3.81 10.19
N VAL A 90 15.42 2.73 10.70
CA VAL A 90 15.30 2.34 12.11
C VAL A 90 16.69 2.33 12.74
N ARG A 91 16.88 3.08 13.82
CA ARG A 91 18.11 3.03 14.58
C ARG A 91 18.14 1.78 15.46
N VAL A 92 19.13 0.93 15.26
CA VAL A 92 19.35 -0.25 16.11
C VAL A 92 19.95 0.23 17.45
N PRO A 93 19.33 -0.13 18.59
CA PRO A 93 19.85 0.20 19.90
C PRO A 93 21.25 -0.40 20.15
N PRO A 94 22.15 0.28 20.91
CA PRO A 94 23.52 -0.20 21.14
C PRO A 94 23.59 -1.64 21.67
N HIS A 95 22.75 -2.01 22.59
CA HIS A 95 22.72 -3.37 23.17
C HIS A 95 22.37 -4.46 22.15
N LEU A 96 21.66 -4.13 21.06
CA LEU A 96 21.41 -5.07 19.97
C LEU A 96 22.57 -5.11 18.98
N MET A 97 23.29 -4.00 18.82
CA MET A 97 24.52 -3.97 18.00
C MET A 97 25.59 -4.88 18.57
N GLU A 98 25.71 -4.99 19.90
CA GLU A 98 26.64 -5.91 20.58
C GLU A 98 26.35 -7.39 20.30
N LEU A 99 25.13 -7.72 19.91
CA LEU A 99 24.72 -9.07 19.55
C LEU A 99 24.87 -9.36 18.03
N ALA A 100 25.30 -8.38 17.26
CA ALA A 100 25.46 -8.53 15.82
C ALA A 100 26.54 -9.58 15.47
N PRO A 101 26.36 -10.36 14.42
CA PRO A 101 27.39 -11.29 13.96
C PRO A 101 28.69 -10.55 13.59
N PRO A 102 29.85 -11.22 13.72
CA PRO A 102 31.12 -10.66 13.26
C PRO A 102 31.03 -10.23 11.78
N GLY A 103 31.58 -9.07 11.46
CA GLY A 103 31.54 -8.49 10.11
C GLY A 103 30.43 -7.43 9.90
N CYS A 104 29.54 -7.25 10.89
CA CYS A 104 28.50 -6.22 10.83
C CYS A 104 28.96 -4.85 11.37
N GLU A 105 30.16 -4.75 11.88
CA GLU A 105 30.70 -3.55 12.56
C GLU A 105 30.71 -2.32 11.63
N ASN A 106 30.84 -2.55 10.31
CA ASN A 106 30.89 -1.51 9.30
C ASN A 106 29.52 -1.08 8.73
N LEU A 107 28.44 -1.76 9.12
CA LEU A 107 27.10 -1.47 8.59
C LEU A 107 26.45 -0.24 9.24
N GLY A 108 26.99 0.20 10.37
CA GLY A 108 26.42 1.32 11.14
C GLY A 108 25.12 0.95 11.87
N PRO A 109 24.59 1.90 12.68
CA PRO A 109 23.44 1.64 13.55
C PRO A 109 22.08 1.86 12.90
N ILE A 110 22.00 2.12 11.60
CA ILE A 110 20.73 2.36 10.91
C ILE A 110 20.47 1.23 9.93
N VAL A 111 19.28 0.61 10.06
CA VAL A 111 18.77 -0.37 9.12
C VAL A 111 17.50 0.17 8.46
N TYR A 112 17.31 -0.14 7.20
CA TYR A 112 16.10 0.21 6.47
C TYR A 112 15.14 -0.98 6.48
N MET A 113 13.89 -0.72 6.85
CA MET A 113 12.86 -1.75 6.95
C MET A 113 11.72 -1.42 5.99
N LEU A 114 11.44 -2.35 5.08
CA LEU A 114 10.26 -2.25 4.24
C LEU A 114 8.99 -2.33 5.08
N CYS A 115 8.24 -1.25 5.05
CA CYS A 115 6.97 -1.09 5.75
C CYS A 115 5.86 -0.78 4.76
N GLU A 116 4.80 -1.57 4.78
CA GLU A 116 3.58 -1.32 4.03
C GLU A 116 2.60 -0.55 4.91
N PHE A 117 2.14 0.59 4.42
CA PHE A 117 1.09 1.39 5.05
C PHE A 117 -0.20 1.25 4.26
N GLN A 118 -1.30 1.03 4.97
CA GLN A 118 -2.65 1.04 4.44
C GLN A 118 -3.43 2.12 5.21
N VAL A 119 -3.91 3.13 4.48
CA VAL A 119 -4.69 4.22 5.06
C VAL A 119 -6.07 4.22 4.41
N LEU A 120 -7.11 4.19 5.21
CA LEU A 120 -8.49 4.17 4.77
C LEU A 120 -9.39 4.78 5.86
N ASP A 121 -10.62 5.06 5.54
CA ASP A 121 -11.63 5.51 6.51
C ASP A 121 -12.45 4.34 7.05
N ALA A 122 -13.21 4.58 8.13
CA ALA A 122 -13.98 3.56 8.83
C ALA A 122 -15.09 2.93 7.95
N GLU A 123 -15.69 3.70 7.04
CA GLU A 123 -16.70 3.19 6.12
C GLU A 123 -16.06 2.26 5.09
N SER A 124 -14.95 2.66 4.50
CA SER A 124 -14.14 1.83 3.59
C SER A 124 -13.63 0.56 4.28
N GLU A 125 -13.20 0.64 5.55
CA GLU A 125 -12.80 -0.54 6.30
C GLU A 125 -13.96 -1.52 6.47
N ALA A 126 -15.12 -1.04 6.93
CA ALA A 126 -16.30 -1.87 7.10
C ALA A 126 -16.74 -2.52 5.78
N ALA A 127 -16.70 -1.77 4.67
CA ALA A 127 -17.00 -2.29 3.34
C ALA A 127 -15.97 -3.33 2.87
N ASN A 128 -14.69 -3.15 3.19
CA ASN A 128 -13.61 -4.10 2.86
C ASN A 128 -13.71 -5.40 3.66
N GLU A 129 -14.23 -5.37 4.89
CA GLU A 129 -14.42 -6.58 5.71
C GLU A 129 -15.66 -7.39 5.29
N THR A 130 -16.57 -6.79 4.53
CA THR A 130 -17.80 -7.41 4.08
C THR A 130 -17.82 -7.62 2.56
N GLY A 131 -18.59 -8.56 2.07
CA GLY A 131 -18.81 -8.75 0.63
C GLY A 131 -17.59 -9.26 -0.16
N GLU A 132 -17.45 -8.78 -1.40
CA GLU A 132 -16.41 -9.26 -2.33
C GLU A 132 -14.99 -8.84 -1.96
N ALA A 133 -14.82 -7.73 -1.24
CA ALA A 133 -13.54 -7.22 -0.79
C ALA A 133 -13.03 -7.95 0.46
N SER A 134 -13.86 -8.75 1.12
CA SER A 134 -13.51 -9.44 2.36
C SER A 134 -12.31 -10.38 2.21
N HIS A 135 -11.58 -10.54 3.31
CA HIS A 135 -10.43 -11.43 3.35
C HIS A 135 -10.80 -12.88 2.97
N ASP A 136 -11.97 -13.36 3.37
CA ASP A 136 -12.44 -14.69 3.03
C ASP A 136 -12.74 -14.84 1.52
N ALA A 137 -13.35 -13.83 0.91
CA ALA A 137 -13.57 -13.80 -0.53
C ALA A 137 -12.22 -13.76 -1.30
N TYR A 138 -11.25 -12.98 -0.82
CA TYR A 138 -9.89 -12.97 -1.36
C TYR A 138 -9.22 -14.34 -1.27
N LYS A 139 -9.25 -15.00 -0.10
CA LYS A 139 -8.69 -16.34 0.10
C LYS A 139 -9.36 -17.39 -0.78
N ARG A 140 -10.66 -17.27 -0.98
CA ARG A 140 -11.41 -18.15 -1.89
C ARG A 140 -10.88 -18.01 -3.33
N ARG A 141 -10.75 -16.78 -3.85
CA ARG A 141 -10.21 -16.51 -5.20
C ARG A 141 -8.80 -17.07 -5.37
N GLN A 142 -7.93 -16.90 -4.35
CA GLN A 142 -6.59 -17.49 -4.35
C GLN A 142 -6.63 -19.02 -4.45
N ARG A 143 -7.43 -19.68 -3.61
CA ARG A 143 -7.56 -21.15 -3.61
C ARG A 143 -8.09 -21.66 -4.96
N GLU A 144 -9.10 -21.03 -5.51
CA GLU A 144 -9.64 -21.39 -6.83
C GLU A 144 -8.58 -21.29 -7.94
N ALA A 145 -7.76 -20.25 -7.92
CA ALA A 145 -6.67 -20.09 -8.88
C ALA A 145 -5.58 -21.17 -8.73
N VAL A 146 -5.25 -21.54 -7.50
CA VAL A 146 -4.30 -22.65 -7.22
C VAL A 146 -4.88 -23.98 -7.74
N PHE A 147 -6.13 -24.30 -7.39
CA PHE A 147 -6.77 -25.52 -7.89
C PHE A 147 -6.87 -25.58 -9.42
N ARG A 148 -7.12 -24.45 -10.07
CA ARG A 148 -7.14 -24.37 -11.54
C ARG A 148 -5.76 -24.67 -12.13
N ARG A 149 -4.69 -24.12 -11.53
CA ARG A 149 -3.29 -24.40 -11.96
C ARG A 149 -2.92 -25.87 -11.79
N LEU A 150 -3.26 -26.48 -10.65
CA LEU A 150 -2.98 -27.90 -10.37
C LEU A 150 -3.72 -28.80 -11.34
N ARG A 151 -4.98 -28.52 -11.67
CA ARG A 151 -5.75 -29.29 -12.67
C ARG A 151 -5.15 -29.19 -14.08
N LEU A 152 -4.64 -28.03 -14.47
CA LEU A 152 -3.97 -27.83 -15.76
C LEU A 152 -2.62 -28.58 -15.79
N GLY A 153 -1.86 -28.56 -14.71
CA GLY A 153 -0.60 -29.32 -14.58
C GLY A 153 -0.83 -30.84 -14.68
N ALA A 154 -1.88 -31.35 -14.03
CA ALA A 154 -2.22 -32.78 -14.10
C ALA A 154 -2.64 -33.25 -15.51
N ARG A 155 -3.21 -32.37 -16.32
CA ARG A 155 -3.55 -32.70 -17.73
C ARG A 155 -2.34 -32.70 -18.65
N SER A 156 -1.29 -31.94 -18.33
CA SER A 156 -0.04 -31.87 -19.11
C SER A 156 0.87 -33.09 -18.90
N SER A 157 0.66 -33.87 -17.85
CA SER A 157 1.49 -35.02 -17.50
C SER A 157 0.97 -36.36 -18.00
N LYS A 158 -0.02 -36.42 -18.90
CA LYS A 158 -0.36 -37.67 -19.58
C LYS A 158 0.70 -37.97 -20.65
N PRO A 159 1.47 -39.06 -20.53
CA PRO A 159 2.39 -39.48 -21.57
C PRO A 159 1.61 -39.83 -22.83
N ARG A 160 2.20 -39.50 -23.97
CA ARG A 160 1.79 -39.99 -25.28
C ARG A 160 2.11 -41.49 -25.44
#